data_612eb0c6d7f47331501827e0802d25c9
#
_entry.id   612eb0c6d7f47331501827e0802d25c9
#
_cell.length_a   1.000
_cell.length_b   1.000
_cell.length_c   1.000
_cell.angle_alpha   90.00
_cell.angle_beta   90.00
_cell.angle_gamma   90.00
#
_symmetry.space_group_name_H-M   'P 1'
#
loop_
_entity.id
_entity.type
_entity.pdbx_description
1 polymer ?
#
loop_
_entity_poly.entity_id
_entity_poly.type
_entity_poly.pdbx_seq_one_letter_code
_entity_poly.pdbx_strand_id
1 'polypeptide(L)'
;MKILHWIKGLGRVLAFLPVCLFLEVSVNAADLSFEVIAEGDGETAKNGMQVSVHYQGRLTDGTVFDDSQKRGTPFSFTLGSGQVIPGWEQGIAGMKIGEKRVLTIPPELGYGAAGAGGVIPPNATLVFDVELVSVAIPPKLGDATAADLKAAQKNGVVVIDIRRAEEWAETGIIEGAHTITAFTQSGQLHSEFQTKFTAIVPTLDTPVMLYCRTGNRTGIIGNALVSQLGYSDVTHLSDGIVGWIAGGAPGVAFKP
;
A
#
# COMPACT_ATOMS: atom_id res chain seq x y z
N MET A 1 23.06 -1.14 94.58
CA MET A 1 22.57 -2.38 95.27
C MET A 1 22.11 -3.32 94.18
N LYS A 2 22.91 -4.38 93.95
CA LYS A 2 22.54 -5.79 93.58
C LYS A 2 21.56 -5.91 92.35
N ILE A 3 21.68 -6.77 91.36
CA ILE A 3 22.38 -8.10 91.21
C ILE A 3 22.26 -8.40 89.69
N LEU A 4 23.30 -8.69 89.05
CA LEU A 4 23.75 -9.85 88.29
C LEU A 4 22.68 -10.89 87.98
N HIS A 5 22.44 -11.24 86.68
CA HIS A 5 22.30 -12.61 86.18
C HIS A 5 22.45 -12.70 84.67
N TRP A 6 23.40 -13.38 84.32
CA TRP A 6 23.80 -14.25 83.23
C TRP A 6 22.64 -15.08 82.65
N ILE A 7 22.48 -15.14 81.33
CA ILE A 7 22.18 -16.42 80.62
C ILE A 7 22.77 -16.40 79.20
N LYS A 8 23.41 -17.45 78.93
CA LYS A 8 24.12 -17.88 77.71
C LYS A 8 23.24 -18.08 76.51
N GLY A 9 23.76 -17.79 75.35
CA GLY A 9 23.92 -18.71 74.24
C GLY A 9 22.70 -19.04 73.39
N LEU A 10 22.74 -18.69 72.16
CA LEU A 10 22.65 -19.63 71.02
C LEU A 10 22.97 -18.87 69.73
N GLY A 11 24.12 -19.21 69.19
CA GLY A 11 24.48 -18.76 67.84
C GLY A 11 23.52 -19.35 66.80
N ARG A 12 22.84 -18.49 66.05
CA ARG A 12 22.21 -18.86 64.80
C ARG A 12 23.13 -18.39 63.67
N VAL A 13 23.83 -19.38 63.12
CA VAL A 13 24.53 -19.25 61.84
C VAL A 13 23.45 -19.07 60.78
N LEU A 14 23.24 -17.88 60.30
CA LEU A 14 22.50 -17.64 59.06
C LEU A 14 23.42 -17.99 57.89
N ALA A 15 23.15 -19.16 57.29
CA ALA A 15 23.72 -19.51 56.01
C ALA A 15 23.17 -18.57 54.95
N PHE A 16 23.98 -17.63 54.50
CA PHE A 16 23.71 -16.87 53.26
C PHE A 16 23.89 -17.83 52.09
N LEU A 17 22.78 -18.31 51.52
CA LEU A 17 22.76 -18.89 50.20
C LEU A 17 22.90 -17.71 49.19
N PRO A 18 23.89 -17.75 48.30
CA PRO A 18 23.92 -16.78 47.21
C PRO A 18 22.75 -17.08 46.27
N VAL A 19 21.77 -16.18 46.24
CA VAL A 19 20.77 -16.12 45.17
C VAL A 19 21.55 -15.74 43.92
N CYS A 20 21.93 -16.75 43.11
CA CYS A 20 22.33 -16.51 41.72
C CYS A 20 21.13 -15.94 40.99
N LEU A 21 21.09 -14.62 40.87
CA LEU A 21 20.22 -13.91 39.95
C LEU A 21 20.68 -14.28 38.53
N PHE A 22 20.08 -15.31 37.95
CA PHE A 22 20.19 -15.51 36.50
C PHE A 22 19.50 -14.30 35.84
N LEU A 23 20.29 -13.30 35.43
CA LEU A 23 19.86 -12.36 34.41
C LEU A 23 19.59 -13.23 33.18
N GLU A 24 18.32 -13.52 32.91
CA GLU A 24 17.94 -13.94 31.58
C GLU A 24 18.22 -12.75 30.67
N VAL A 25 19.36 -12.81 30.00
CA VAL A 25 19.59 -11.95 28.82
C VAL A 25 18.60 -12.45 27.79
N SER A 26 17.45 -11.79 27.72
CA SER A 26 16.59 -11.89 26.54
C SER A 26 17.48 -11.50 25.37
N VAL A 27 17.89 -12.47 24.59
CA VAL A 27 18.45 -12.23 23.25
C VAL A 27 17.30 -11.64 22.47
N ASN A 28 17.23 -10.32 22.43
CA ASN A 28 16.35 -9.60 21.55
C ASN A 28 16.65 -10.11 20.14
N ALA A 29 15.63 -10.56 19.42
CA ALA A 29 15.76 -10.80 17.98
C ALA A 29 16.46 -9.57 17.42
N ALA A 30 17.54 -9.77 16.65
CA ALA A 30 18.36 -8.67 16.17
C ALA A 30 17.44 -7.68 15.44
N ASP A 31 17.40 -6.45 15.92
CA ASP A 31 16.58 -5.41 15.30
C ASP A 31 17.16 -5.03 13.93
N LEU A 32 16.28 -4.59 13.02
CA LEU A 32 16.74 -3.93 11.79
C LEU A 32 17.70 -2.80 12.17
N SER A 33 18.86 -2.76 11.53
CA SER A 33 19.76 -1.61 11.60
C SER A 33 20.02 -1.03 10.23
N PHE A 34 20.25 0.28 10.16
CA PHE A 34 20.67 0.93 8.93
C PHE A 34 21.70 2.01 9.19
N GLU A 35 22.53 2.25 8.19
CA GLU A 35 23.50 3.33 8.14
C GLU A 35 23.18 4.22 6.94
N VAL A 36 23.11 5.55 7.14
CA VAL A 36 22.96 6.54 6.06
C VAL A 36 24.32 6.80 5.45
N ILE A 37 24.50 6.40 4.20
CA ILE A 37 25.75 6.58 3.45
C ILE A 37 25.77 7.93 2.73
N ALA A 38 24.62 8.39 2.28
CA ALA A 38 24.43 9.70 1.69
C ALA A 38 23.03 10.22 2.03
N GLU A 39 22.96 11.47 2.44
CA GLU A 39 21.68 12.15 2.67
C GLU A 39 20.99 12.46 1.34
N GLY A 40 19.66 12.37 1.33
CA GLY A 40 18.81 12.86 0.25
C GLY A 40 18.19 14.21 0.60
N ASP A 41 17.82 14.98 -0.38
CA ASP A 41 17.18 16.30 -0.24
C ASP A 41 15.76 16.36 -0.84
N GLY A 42 15.32 15.28 -1.50
CA GLY A 42 14.01 15.21 -2.12
C GLY A 42 12.88 14.82 -1.16
N GLU A 43 11.74 14.46 -1.74
CA GLU A 43 10.54 14.05 -1.00
C GLU A 43 10.80 12.79 -0.16
N THR A 44 10.15 12.74 1.02
CA THR A 44 10.30 11.62 1.97
C THR A 44 9.34 10.49 1.65
N ALA A 45 9.84 9.25 1.59
CA ALA A 45 9.06 8.03 1.44
C ALA A 45 8.16 7.78 2.66
N LYS A 46 6.85 7.62 2.42
CA LYS A 46 5.82 7.36 3.44
C LYS A 46 4.99 6.15 3.03
N ASN A 47 4.42 5.48 4.02
CA ASN A 47 3.48 4.37 3.76
C ASN A 47 2.35 4.82 2.83
N GLY A 48 2.00 3.96 1.88
CA GLY A 48 1.02 4.24 0.83
C GLY A 48 1.60 4.89 -0.43
N MET A 49 2.85 5.37 -0.41
CA MET A 49 3.52 5.87 -1.61
C MET A 49 4.13 4.72 -2.42
N GLN A 50 4.11 4.87 -3.74
CA GLN A 50 4.94 4.07 -4.62
C GLN A 50 6.37 4.60 -4.53
N VAL A 51 7.32 3.73 -4.20
CA VAL A 51 8.74 4.04 -4.15
C VAL A 51 9.48 3.28 -5.23
N SER A 52 10.51 3.88 -5.79
CA SER A 52 11.42 3.23 -6.73
C SER A 52 12.83 3.30 -6.17
N VAL A 53 13.50 2.17 -6.09
CA VAL A 53 14.83 2.07 -5.50
C VAL A 53 15.80 1.35 -6.42
N HIS A 54 17.05 1.81 -6.43
CA HIS A 54 18.17 0.96 -6.82
C HIS A 54 18.71 0.26 -5.59
N TYR A 55 19.12 -0.99 -5.76
CA TYR A 55 19.68 -1.77 -4.66
C TYR A 55 20.63 -2.86 -5.11
N GLN A 56 21.50 -3.28 -4.20
CA GLN A 56 22.26 -4.51 -4.28
C GLN A 56 22.06 -5.28 -2.97
N GLY A 57 21.58 -6.52 -3.07
CA GLY A 57 21.41 -7.45 -1.96
C GLY A 57 22.56 -8.44 -1.87
N ARG A 58 23.14 -8.57 -0.69
CA ARG A 58 24.23 -9.53 -0.40
C ARG A 58 24.04 -10.23 0.94
N LEU A 59 24.67 -11.38 1.08
CA LEU A 59 24.86 -12.06 2.35
C LEU A 59 25.98 -11.38 3.15
N THR A 60 26.12 -11.75 4.43
CA THR A 60 27.18 -11.21 5.32
C THR A 60 28.59 -11.62 4.91
N ASP A 61 28.74 -12.68 4.11
CA ASP A 61 30.02 -13.09 3.51
C ASP A 61 30.37 -12.32 2.21
N GLY A 62 29.50 -11.39 1.78
CA GLY A 62 29.67 -10.60 0.58
C GLY A 62 29.07 -11.20 -0.70
N THR A 63 28.50 -12.41 -0.63
CA THR A 63 27.85 -13.05 -1.78
C THR A 63 26.65 -12.25 -2.23
N VAL A 64 26.70 -11.67 -3.43
CA VAL A 64 25.61 -10.90 -4.04
C VAL A 64 24.57 -11.84 -4.62
N PHE A 65 23.31 -11.71 -4.17
CA PHE A 65 22.22 -12.53 -4.63
C PHE A 65 21.23 -11.78 -5.55
N ASP A 66 21.17 -10.46 -5.46
CA ASP A 66 20.32 -9.65 -6.36
C ASP A 66 20.89 -8.23 -6.52
N ASP A 67 20.65 -7.63 -7.72
CA ASP A 67 21.20 -6.33 -8.07
C ASP A 67 20.33 -5.66 -9.14
N SER A 68 19.63 -4.58 -8.79
CA SER A 68 18.77 -3.84 -9.70
C SER A 68 19.54 -3.08 -10.77
N GLN A 69 20.76 -2.65 -10.48
CA GLN A 69 21.58 -1.92 -11.46
C GLN A 69 22.01 -2.81 -12.60
N LYS A 70 22.28 -4.10 -12.33
CA LYS A 70 22.56 -5.09 -13.38
C LYS A 70 21.37 -5.30 -14.33
N ARG A 71 20.13 -5.10 -13.83
CA ARG A 71 18.92 -5.14 -14.65
C ARG A 71 18.67 -3.83 -15.41
N GLY A 72 19.36 -2.74 -15.06
CA GLY A 72 19.21 -1.44 -15.70
C GLY A 72 17.93 -0.67 -15.33
N THR A 73 17.12 -1.19 -14.39
CA THR A 73 15.86 -0.57 -13.97
C THR A 73 15.71 -0.60 -12.45
N PRO A 74 15.21 0.51 -11.84
CA PRO A 74 14.85 0.51 -10.43
C PRO A 74 13.73 -0.49 -10.15
N PHE A 75 13.67 -0.99 -8.93
CA PHE A 75 12.56 -1.79 -8.45
C PHE A 75 11.54 -0.88 -7.78
N SER A 76 10.25 -1.03 -8.17
CA SER A 76 9.17 -0.21 -7.65
C SER A 76 8.15 -1.04 -6.90
N PHE A 77 7.68 -0.52 -5.77
CA PHE A 77 6.63 -1.15 -4.95
C PHE A 77 5.90 -0.08 -4.13
N THR A 78 4.73 -0.44 -3.58
CA THR A 78 3.99 0.45 -2.67
C THR A 78 4.44 0.20 -1.23
N LEU A 79 5.06 1.19 -0.60
CA LEU A 79 5.57 1.11 0.77
C LEU A 79 4.43 0.91 1.78
N GLY A 80 4.61 -0.03 2.70
CA GLY A 80 3.60 -0.38 3.71
C GLY A 80 2.51 -1.33 3.23
N SER A 81 2.63 -1.91 2.02
CA SER A 81 1.63 -2.81 1.45
C SER A 81 1.93 -4.30 1.62
N GLY A 82 3.08 -4.66 2.20
CA GLY A 82 3.52 -6.05 2.36
C GLY A 82 3.99 -6.71 1.05
N GLN A 83 4.33 -5.93 0.03
CA GLN A 83 4.86 -6.42 -1.25
C GLN A 83 6.32 -6.87 -1.16
N VAL A 84 7.02 -6.43 -0.13
CA VAL A 84 8.44 -6.73 0.12
C VAL A 84 8.64 -7.26 1.54
N ILE A 85 9.85 -7.75 1.84
CA ILE A 85 10.19 -8.24 3.18
C ILE A 85 10.03 -7.12 4.23
N PRO A 86 9.64 -7.46 5.48
CA PRO A 86 9.40 -6.48 6.54
C PRO A 86 10.59 -5.53 6.79
N GLY A 87 11.83 -6.01 6.63
CA GLY A 87 13.03 -5.19 6.76
C GLY A 87 13.11 -4.07 5.72
N TRP A 88 12.59 -4.27 4.52
CA TRP A 88 12.50 -3.22 3.50
C TRP A 88 11.41 -2.21 3.81
N GLU A 89 10.22 -2.70 4.23
CA GLU A 89 9.11 -1.81 4.62
C GLU A 89 9.54 -0.83 5.73
N GLN A 90 10.31 -1.31 6.70
CA GLN A 90 10.80 -0.49 7.81
C GLN A 90 12.04 0.34 7.42
N GLY A 91 12.98 -0.23 6.68
CA GLY A 91 14.27 0.38 6.38
C GLY A 91 14.20 1.49 5.32
N ILE A 92 13.20 1.44 4.43
CA ILE A 92 12.99 2.43 3.36
C ILE A 92 12.04 3.55 3.82
N ALA A 93 11.15 3.26 4.77
CA ALA A 93 10.30 4.30 5.34
C ALA A 93 11.16 5.45 5.91
N GLY A 94 10.77 6.68 5.57
CA GLY A 94 11.49 7.88 5.98
C GLY A 94 12.73 8.23 5.17
N MET A 95 13.16 7.41 4.19
CA MET A 95 14.20 7.82 3.23
C MET A 95 13.73 9.00 2.40
N LYS A 96 14.65 9.88 2.03
CA LYS A 96 14.42 10.95 1.07
C LYS A 96 14.95 10.58 -0.32
N ILE A 97 14.35 11.11 -1.37
CA ILE A 97 14.88 10.91 -2.73
C ILE A 97 16.34 11.35 -2.78
N GLY A 98 17.21 10.50 -3.35
CA GLY A 98 18.66 10.65 -3.38
C GLY A 98 19.40 10.05 -2.18
N GLU A 99 18.69 9.69 -1.12
CA GLU A 99 19.31 9.07 0.06
C GLU A 99 19.78 7.65 -0.24
N LYS A 100 20.97 7.31 0.33
CA LYS A 100 21.55 5.98 0.26
C LYS A 100 21.69 5.41 1.67
N ARG A 101 21.19 4.20 1.87
CA ARG A 101 21.33 3.45 3.13
C ARG A 101 21.94 2.08 2.90
N VAL A 102 22.68 1.61 3.90
CA VAL A 102 22.96 0.18 4.06
C VAL A 102 22.02 -0.36 5.11
N LEU A 103 21.15 -1.29 4.72
CA LEU A 103 20.23 -1.97 5.62
C LEU A 103 20.82 -3.31 6.03
N THR A 104 20.89 -3.60 7.33
CA THR A 104 21.20 -4.93 7.85
C THR A 104 19.93 -5.52 8.44
N ILE A 105 19.42 -6.56 7.77
CA ILE A 105 18.10 -7.14 8.00
C ILE A 105 18.27 -8.51 8.63
N PRO A 106 17.81 -8.73 9.87
CA PRO A 106 17.86 -10.04 10.51
C PRO A 106 16.88 -11.01 9.84
N PRO A 107 17.07 -12.33 10.02
CA PRO A 107 16.25 -13.35 9.37
C PRO A 107 14.74 -13.17 9.53
N GLU A 108 14.30 -12.75 10.72
CA GLU A 108 12.89 -12.58 11.08
C GLU A 108 12.19 -11.47 10.27
N LEU A 109 12.95 -10.49 9.80
CA LEU A 109 12.49 -9.40 8.94
C LEU A 109 12.86 -9.64 7.47
N GLY A 110 13.50 -10.78 7.17
CA GLY A 110 13.88 -11.22 5.84
C GLY A 110 13.12 -12.47 5.40
N TYR A 111 13.85 -13.54 5.08
CA TYR A 111 13.29 -14.81 4.58
C TYR A 111 13.25 -15.93 5.64
N GLY A 112 13.62 -15.65 6.89
CA GLY A 112 13.47 -16.55 8.02
C GLY A 112 14.16 -17.90 7.87
N ALA A 113 13.57 -18.91 8.51
CA ALA A 113 14.09 -20.29 8.49
C ALA A 113 13.93 -20.98 7.12
N ALA A 114 13.17 -20.43 6.19
CA ALA A 114 12.98 -21.02 4.85
C ALA A 114 14.10 -20.63 3.88
N GLY A 115 14.71 -19.45 4.03
CA GLY A 115 15.59 -18.87 3.02
C GLY A 115 14.81 -18.55 1.73
N ALA A 116 15.51 -18.27 0.63
CA ALA A 116 14.87 -18.01 -0.66
C ALA A 116 15.74 -18.39 -1.85
N GLY A 117 15.06 -18.92 -2.90
CA GLY A 117 15.63 -19.09 -4.25
C GLY A 117 16.87 -19.98 -4.35
N GLY A 118 17.20 -20.77 -3.33
CA GLY A 118 18.42 -21.59 -3.29
C GLY A 118 19.72 -20.79 -3.15
N VAL A 119 19.64 -19.45 -3.16
CA VAL A 119 20.81 -18.55 -3.02
C VAL A 119 20.85 -17.87 -1.65
N ILE A 120 19.72 -17.73 -0.98
CA ILE A 120 19.63 -17.19 0.39
C ILE A 120 19.41 -18.37 1.35
N PRO A 121 20.41 -18.69 2.20
CA PRO A 121 20.31 -19.80 3.15
C PRO A 121 19.23 -19.56 4.22
N PRO A 122 18.75 -20.63 4.88
CA PRO A 122 17.95 -20.51 6.10
C PRO A 122 18.64 -19.63 7.15
N ASN A 123 17.84 -18.79 7.81
CA ASN A 123 18.28 -17.88 8.88
C ASN A 123 19.42 -16.93 8.47
N ALA A 124 19.46 -16.53 7.20
CA ALA A 124 20.46 -15.57 6.72
C ALA A 124 20.11 -14.13 7.13
N THR A 125 21.09 -13.43 7.68
CA THR A 125 21.08 -11.96 7.75
C THR A 125 21.39 -11.39 6.38
N LEU A 126 20.59 -10.43 5.93
CA LEU A 126 20.72 -9.80 4.61
C LEU A 126 21.31 -8.41 4.76
N VAL A 127 22.14 -8.02 3.81
CA VAL A 127 22.67 -6.66 3.72
C VAL A 127 22.27 -6.09 2.38
N PHE A 128 21.61 -4.91 2.40
CA PHE A 128 21.21 -4.22 1.19
C PHE A 128 21.79 -2.81 1.14
N ASP A 129 22.49 -2.49 0.09
CA ASP A 129 22.78 -1.12 -0.29
C ASP A 129 21.57 -0.62 -1.09
N VAL A 130 20.89 0.42 -0.61
CA VAL A 130 19.64 0.94 -1.20
C VAL A 130 19.79 2.42 -1.49
N GLU A 131 19.36 2.86 -2.67
CA GLU A 131 19.21 4.25 -3.06
C GLU A 131 17.75 4.52 -3.43
N LEU A 132 17.11 5.50 -2.77
CA LEU A 132 15.77 5.94 -3.13
C LEU A 132 15.83 6.87 -4.34
N VAL A 133 15.27 6.41 -5.46
CA VAL A 133 15.29 7.13 -6.74
C VAL A 133 14.08 8.06 -6.90
N SER A 134 12.89 7.58 -6.53
CA SER A 134 11.67 8.37 -6.63
C SER A 134 10.61 7.91 -5.65
N VAL A 135 9.69 8.83 -5.33
CA VAL A 135 8.43 8.56 -4.66
C VAL A 135 7.28 9.14 -5.47
N ALA A 136 6.14 8.47 -5.45
CA ALA A 136 4.90 8.97 -6.06
C ALA A 136 3.71 8.56 -5.18
N ILE A 137 2.72 9.44 -5.08
CA ILE A 137 1.44 9.06 -4.50
C ILE A 137 0.71 8.26 -5.57
N PRO A 138 0.42 6.95 -5.35
CA PRO A 138 -0.31 6.19 -6.35
C PRO A 138 -1.68 6.81 -6.53
N PRO A 139 -2.17 6.90 -7.75
CA PRO A 139 -3.52 7.35 -8.00
C PRO A 139 -4.51 6.44 -7.26
N LYS A 140 -5.58 7.03 -6.74
CA LYS A 140 -6.67 6.31 -6.09
C LYS A 140 -8.00 6.74 -6.69
N LEU A 141 -8.98 5.85 -6.65
CA LEU A 141 -10.34 6.20 -7.02
C LEU A 141 -10.84 7.34 -6.12
N GLY A 142 -11.30 8.45 -6.72
CA GLY A 142 -11.89 9.57 -6.01
C GLY A 142 -13.40 9.36 -5.79
N ASP A 143 -13.90 9.71 -4.61
CA ASP A 143 -15.31 9.82 -4.33
C ASP A 143 -15.83 11.17 -4.82
N ALA A 144 -17.01 11.18 -5.45
CA ALA A 144 -17.66 12.39 -5.94
C ALA A 144 -19.13 12.47 -5.52
N THR A 145 -19.60 13.69 -5.32
CA THR A 145 -21.00 14.03 -5.05
C THR A 145 -21.73 14.44 -6.33
N ALA A 146 -23.04 14.60 -6.26
CA ALA A 146 -23.83 15.14 -7.37
C ALA A 146 -23.41 16.57 -7.77
N ALA A 147 -22.91 17.38 -6.82
CA ALA A 147 -22.38 18.71 -7.11
C ALA A 147 -21.07 18.63 -7.88
N ASP A 148 -20.17 17.71 -7.50
CA ASP A 148 -18.92 17.47 -8.20
C ASP A 148 -19.15 16.99 -9.63
N LEU A 149 -20.15 16.11 -9.85
CA LEU A 149 -20.49 15.65 -11.19
C LEU A 149 -20.97 16.81 -12.09
N LYS A 150 -21.82 17.71 -11.55
CA LYS A 150 -22.27 18.90 -12.29
C LYS A 150 -21.10 19.83 -12.65
N ALA A 151 -20.12 19.96 -11.77
CA ALA A 151 -18.90 20.72 -12.02
C ALA A 151 -18.01 20.03 -13.07
N ALA A 152 -17.84 18.71 -12.94
CA ALA A 152 -17.06 17.88 -13.86
C ALA A 152 -17.57 17.98 -15.31
N GLN A 153 -18.89 17.92 -15.51
CA GLN A 153 -19.51 18.08 -16.84
C GLN A 153 -19.17 19.44 -17.48
N LYS A 154 -19.19 20.52 -16.70
CA LYS A 154 -18.82 21.86 -17.18
C LYS A 154 -17.36 21.99 -17.58
N ASN A 155 -16.50 21.18 -16.95
CA ASN A 155 -15.05 21.17 -17.16
C ASN A 155 -14.60 20.13 -18.21
N GLY A 156 -15.52 19.49 -18.92
CA GLY A 156 -15.20 18.54 -19.98
C GLY A 156 -14.72 17.17 -19.48
N VAL A 157 -14.96 16.83 -18.20
CA VAL A 157 -14.69 15.48 -17.67
C VAL A 157 -15.62 14.47 -18.34
N VAL A 158 -15.09 13.35 -18.78
CA VAL A 158 -15.87 12.28 -19.41
C VAL A 158 -16.73 11.59 -18.35
N VAL A 159 -18.06 11.67 -18.48
CA VAL A 159 -18.99 11.02 -17.56
C VAL A 159 -19.51 9.73 -18.19
N ILE A 160 -19.44 8.61 -17.47
CA ILE A 160 -19.82 7.29 -17.99
C ILE A 160 -20.81 6.60 -17.04
N ASP A 161 -21.97 6.24 -17.58
CA ASP A 161 -22.95 5.36 -16.94
C ASP A 161 -22.58 3.90 -17.23
N ILE A 162 -22.18 3.17 -16.20
CA ILE A 162 -21.77 1.77 -16.36
C ILE A 162 -22.89 0.76 -16.05
N ARG A 163 -24.14 1.23 -15.97
CA ARG A 163 -25.31 0.38 -15.74
C ARG A 163 -25.67 -0.45 -16.98
N ARG A 164 -26.69 -1.28 -16.86
CA ARG A 164 -27.24 -2.04 -17.98
C ARG A 164 -28.31 -1.24 -18.73
N ALA A 165 -28.58 -1.64 -19.97
CA ALA A 165 -29.54 -0.96 -20.84
C ALA A 165 -30.96 -0.89 -20.24
N GLU A 166 -31.41 -1.96 -19.54
CA GLU A 166 -32.70 -1.95 -18.88
C GLU A 166 -32.77 -0.91 -17.75
N GLU A 167 -31.68 -0.67 -17.02
CA GLU A 167 -31.63 0.35 -15.98
C GLU A 167 -31.64 1.77 -16.57
N TRP A 168 -31.05 1.99 -17.75
CA TRP A 168 -31.13 3.27 -18.47
C TRP A 168 -32.56 3.56 -18.93
N ALA A 169 -33.27 2.54 -19.44
CA ALA A 169 -34.65 2.68 -19.86
C ALA A 169 -35.60 2.97 -18.68
N GLU A 170 -35.33 2.36 -17.51
CA GLU A 170 -36.18 2.50 -16.31
C GLU A 170 -36.04 3.88 -15.66
N THR A 171 -34.86 4.39 -15.48
CA THR A 171 -34.59 5.58 -14.65
C THR A 171 -34.02 6.77 -15.44
N GLY A 172 -33.79 6.61 -16.75
CA GLY A 172 -33.03 7.57 -17.55
C GLY A 172 -31.53 7.53 -17.25
N ILE A 173 -30.81 8.49 -17.81
CA ILE A 173 -29.38 8.70 -17.65
C ILE A 173 -29.10 10.14 -17.19
N ILE A 174 -27.91 10.39 -16.67
CA ILE A 174 -27.47 11.78 -16.46
C ILE A 174 -27.15 12.39 -17.81
N GLU A 175 -27.64 13.58 -18.07
CA GLU A 175 -27.49 14.28 -19.36
C GLU A 175 -26.01 14.38 -19.75
N GLY A 176 -25.69 14.08 -21.02
CA GLY A 176 -24.32 14.12 -21.53
C GLY A 176 -23.42 12.93 -21.11
N ALA A 177 -23.92 11.97 -20.34
CA ALA A 177 -23.16 10.79 -20.00
C ALA A 177 -23.11 9.79 -21.17
N HIS A 178 -21.92 9.20 -21.37
CA HIS A 178 -21.77 8.00 -22.20
C HIS A 178 -22.34 6.78 -21.48
N THR A 179 -22.85 5.82 -22.23
CA THR A 179 -23.42 4.59 -21.66
C THR A 179 -22.62 3.37 -22.08
N ILE A 180 -22.10 2.63 -21.11
CA ILE A 180 -21.36 1.38 -21.33
C ILE A 180 -21.77 0.36 -20.28
N THR A 181 -22.38 -0.74 -20.66
CA THR A 181 -22.63 -1.83 -19.72
C THR A 181 -21.32 -2.45 -19.23
N ALA A 182 -21.02 -2.29 -17.92
CA ALA A 182 -19.80 -2.89 -17.36
C ALA A 182 -19.99 -4.35 -16.92
N PHE A 183 -21.17 -4.71 -16.43
CA PHE A 183 -21.44 -6.04 -15.90
C PHE A 183 -22.66 -6.68 -16.53
N THR A 184 -22.55 -7.95 -16.82
CA THR A 184 -23.67 -8.80 -17.25
C THR A 184 -24.68 -8.97 -16.08
N GLN A 185 -25.84 -9.55 -16.36
CA GLN A 185 -26.81 -9.89 -15.33
C GLN A 185 -26.27 -10.88 -14.28
N SER A 186 -25.31 -11.74 -14.67
CA SER A 186 -24.63 -12.68 -13.78
C SER A 186 -23.50 -12.03 -12.95
N GLY A 187 -23.24 -10.71 -13.11
CA GLY A 187 -22.20 -9.97 -12.40
C GLY A 187 -20.79 -10.12 -12.97
N GLN A 188 -20.64 -10.77 -14.13
CA GLN A 188 -19.36 -10.86 -14.81
C GLN A 188 -19.07 -9.59 -15.60
N LEU A 189 -17.79 -9.24 -15.80
CA LEU A 189 -17.40 -8.13 -16.67
C LEU A 189 -17.92 -8.37 -18.09
N HIS A 190 -18.58 -7.37 -18.67
CA HIS A 190 -19.09 -7.46 -20.03
C HIS A 190 -17.93 -7.47 -21.03
N SER A 191 -17.96 -8.40 -21.99
CA SER A 191 -16.84 -8.63 -22.93
C SER A 191 -16.46 -7.39 -23.75
N GLU A 192 -17.40 -6.51 -24.04
CA GLU A 192 -17.17 -5.27 -24.81
C GLU A 192 -16.77 -4.07 -23.93
N PHE A 193 -16.82 -4.20 -22.60
CA PHE A 193 -16.60 -3.06 -21.72
C PHE A 193 -15.26 -2.39 -21.98
N GLN A 194 -14.18 -3.13 -21.98
CA GLN A 194 -12.83 -2.59 -22.16
C GLN A 194 -12.69 -1.87 -23.50
N THR A 195 -13.14 -2.47 -24.59
CA THR A 195 -13.05 -1.87 -25.94
C THR A 195 -13.84 -0.56 -26.03
N LYS A 196 -15.07 -0.54 -25.51
CA LYS A 196 -15.90 0.67 -25.50
C LYS A 196 -15.33 1.75 -24.59
N PHE A 197 -14.83 1.35 -23.42
CA PHE A 197 -14.22 2.27 -22.47
C PHE A 197 -12.98 2.96 -23.05
N THR A 198 -12.04 2.20 -23.61
CA THR A 198 -10.82 2.76 -24.20
C THR A 198 -11.08 3.61 -25.45
N ALA A 199 -12.16 3.38 -26.16
CA ALA A 199 -12.57 4.24 -27.27
C ALA A 199 -13.03 5.64 -26.80
N ILE A 200 -13.60 5.74 -25.59
CA ILE A 200 -14.08 7.00 -25.00
C ILE A 200 -13.00 7.65 -24.13
N VAL A 201 -12.19 6.85 -23.44
CA VAL A 201 -11.12 7.28 -22.52
C VAL A 201 -9.78 6.75 -23.05
N PRO A 202 -9.19 7.42 -24.06
CA PRO A 202 -8.07 6.86 -24.82
C PRO A 202 -6.72 6.94 -24.11
N THR A 203 -6.57 7.83 -23.11
CA THR A 203 -5.29 8.02 -22.40
C THR A 203 -5.47 7.82 -20.89
N LEU A 204 -4.39 7.42 -20.21
CA LEU A 204 -4.41 7.10 -18.78
C LEU A 204 -4.63 8.33 -17.88
N ASP A 205 -4.42 9.52 -18.41
CA ASP A 205 -4.59 10.82 -17.73
C ASP A 205 -5.91 11.53 -18.10
N THR A 206 -6.74 10.93 -18.96
CA THR A 206 -8.06 11.50 -19.30
C THR A 206 -8.95 11.48 -18.05
N PRO A 207 -9.44 12.66 -17.59
CA PRO A 207 -10.34 12.73 -16.45
C PRO A 207 -11.66 12.01 -16.74
N VAL A 208 -12.02 11.05 -15.90
CA VAL A 208 -13.26 10.27 -16.05
C VAL A 208 -14.03 10.18 -14.74
N MET A 209 -15.34 10.34 -14.82
CA MET A 209 -16.25 10.13 -13.71
C MET A 209 -17.25 9.03 -14.05
N LEU A 210 -17.27 7.99 -13.23
CA LEU A 210 -18.14 6.84 -13.39
C LEU A 210 -19.37 6.97 -12.49
N TYR A 211 -20.53 6.51 -12.97
CA TYR A 211 -21.63 6.25 -12.06
C TYR A 211 -22.35 4.93 -12.39
N CYS A 212 -22.98 4.38 -11.37
CA CYS A 212 -23.91 3.25 -11.49
C CYS A 212 -25.18 3.54 -10.68
N ARG A 213 -25.89 2.51 -10.23
CA ARG A 213 -27.10 2.72 -9.43
C ARG A 213 -26.82 3.34 -8.06
N THR A 214 -25.84 2.77 -7.30
CA THR A 214 -25.55 3.08 -5.88
C THR A 214 -24.07 3.20 -5.56
N GLY A 215 -23.16 3.35 -6.54
CA GLY A 215 -21.72 3.45 -6.32
C GLY A 215 -20.96 2.12 -6.26
N ASN A 216 -21.58 0.99 -5.90
CA ASN A 216 -20.87 -0.29 -5.69
C ASN A 216 -20.13 -0.79 -6.95
N ARG A 217 -20.80 -0.85 -8.09
CA ARG A 217 -20.19 -1.33 -9.35
C ARG A 217 -19.07 -0.41 -9.83
N THR A 218 -19.24 0.90 -9.65
CA THR A 218 -18.21 1.88 -9.99
C THR A 218 -17.03 1.84 -9.05
N GLY A 219 -17.22 1.49 -7.78
CA GLY A 219 -16.13 1.24 -6.85
C GLY A 219 -15.24 0.09 -7.33
N ILE A 220 -15.83 -1.01 -7.81
CA ILE A 220 -15.08 -2.18 -8.34
C ILE A 220 -14.30 -1.79 -9.61
N ILE A 221 -14.99 -1.22 -10.61
CA ILE A 221 -14.38 -0.84 -11.89
C ILE A 221 -13.37 0.28 -11.70
N GLY A 222 -13.69 1.32 -10.94
CA GLY A 222 -12.82 2.46 -10.72
C GLY A 222 -11.51 2.06 -10.02
N ASN A 223 -11.59 1.20 -9.00
CA ASN A 223 -10.38 0.68 -8.37
C ASN A 223 -9.54 -0.17 -9.34
N ALA A 224 -10.16 -0.99 -10.20
CA ALA A 224 -9.43 -1.75 -11.22
C ALA A 224 -8.77 -0.82 -12.26
N LEU A 225 -9.47 0.21 -12.74
CA LEU A 225 -8.91 1.21 -13.67
C LEU A 225 -7.67 1.89 -13.08
N VAL A 226 -7.74 2.30 -11.81
CA VAL A 226 -6.64 2.99 -11.14
C VAL A 226 -5.51 2.04 -10.79
N SER A 227 -5.78 0.94 -10.05
CA SER A 227 -4.74 0.12 -9.45
C SER A 227 -4.13 -0.93 -10.39
N GLN A 228 -4.87 -1.36 -11.42
CA GLN A 228 -4.42 -2.41 -12.34
C GLN A 228 -4.10 -1.87 -13.73
N LEU A 229 -4.83 -0.86 -14.20
CA LEU A 229 -4.66 -0.30 -15.53
C LEU A 229 -3.95 1.07 -15.56
N GLY A 230 -3.69 1.68 -14.39
CA GLY A 230 -2.87 2.87 -14.27
C GLY A 230 -3.54 4.20 -14.65
N TYR A 231 -4.87 4.25 -14.75
CA TYR A 231 -5.58 5.52 -14.94
C TYR A 231 -5.39 6.43 -13.73
N SER A 232 -4.98 7.68 -13.96
CA SER A 232 -4.57 8.60 -12.89
C SER A 232 -5.68 9.50 -12.35
N ASP A 233 -6.72 9.75 -13.14
CA ASP A 233 -7.81 10.67 -12.80
C ASP A 233 -9.17 10.00 -12.97
N VAL A 234 -9.50 9.10 -12.04
CA VAL A 234 -10.78 8.38 -12.00
C VAL A 234 -11.54 8.75 -10.75
N THR A 235 -12.76 9.22 -10.93
CA THR A 235 -13.69 9.46 -9.83
C THR A 235 -14.96 8.64 -10.02
N HIS A 236 -15.76 8.48 -8.98
CA HIS A 236 -17.08 7.89 -9.11
C HIS A 236 -18.11 8.58 -8.22
N LEU A 237 -19.34 8.61 -8.72
CA LEU A 237 -20.49 9.08 -7.94
C LEU A 237 -20.82 8.03 -6.88
N SER A 238 -20.41 8.27 -5.63
CA SER A 238 -20.46 7.27 -4.55
C SER A 238 -21.87 6.81 -4.20
N ASP A 239 -22.88 7.70 -4.32
CA ASP A 239 -24.30 7.37 -4.13
C ASP A 239 -25.02 6.97 -5.43
N GLY A 240 -24.31 6.97 -6.55
CA GLY A 240 -24.81 6.63 -7.86
C GLY A 240 -25.96 7.53 -8.34
N ILE A 241 -26.70 7.05 -9.35
CA ILE A 241 -27.86 7.81 -9.88
C ILE A 241 -29.01 7.93 -8.86
N VAL A 242 -29.08 7.04 -7.89
CA VAL A 242 -30.07 7.12 -6.80
C VAL A 242 -29.85 8.38 -5.99
N GLY A 243 -28.60 8.65 -5.57
CA GLY A 243 -28.25 9.89 -4.87
C GLY A 243 -28.43 11.14 -5.74
N TRP A 244 -28.11 11.04 -7.02
CA TRP A 244 -28.35 12.13 -7.99
C TRP A 244 -29.81 12.54 -8.04
N ILE A 245 -30.73 11.57 -8.20
CA ILE A 245 -32.18 11.84 -8.26
C ILE A 245 -32.72 12.32 -6.91
N ALA A 246 -32.28 11.73 -5.81
CA ALA A 246 -32.68 12.14 -4.46
C ALA A 246 -32.23 13.59 -4.14
N GLY A 247 -31.12 14.03 -4.71
CA GLY A 247 -30.63 15.42 -4.65
C GLY A 247 -31.41 16.41 -5.54
N GLY A 248 -32.54 15.98 -6.13
CA GLY A 248 -33.41 16.83 -6.95
C GLY A 248 -32.92 17.07 -8.38
N ALA A 249 -31.94 16.32 -8.87
CA ALA A 249 -31.46 16.39 -10.23
C ALA A 249 -32.08 15.23 -11.05
N PRO A 250 -32.93 15.50 -12.05
CA PRO A 250 -33.58 14.46 -12.83
C PRO A 250 -32.62 13.75 -13.78
N GLY A 251 -32.91 12.51 -14.09
CA GLY A 251 -32.36 11.84 -15.26
C GLY A 251 -33.07 12.31 -16.52
N VAL A 252 -32.38 12.28 -17.66
CA VAL A 252 -33.01 12.47 -18.98
C VAL A 252 -33.34 11.11 -19.58
N ALA A 253 -34.36 11.07 -20.43
CA ALA A 253 -34.74 9.82 -21.09
C ALA A 253 -33.59 9.27 -21.93
N PHE A 254 -33.27 8.00 -21.73
CA PHE A 254 -32.30 7.30 -22.57
C PHE A 254 -32.87 7.14 -23.98
N LYS A 255 -32.09 7.53 -24.97
CA LYS A 255 -32.39 7.31 -26.39
C LYS A 255 -31.29 6.37 -26.91
N PRO A 256 -31.65 5.14 -27.34
CA PRO A 256 -30.70 4.15 -27.86
C PRO A 256 -30.00 4.59 -29.15
#